data_3e345645ea8179e0b165e52fcd5b3522
#
_entry.id   3e345645ea8179e0b165e52fcd5b3522
#
_cell.length_a   1.000
_cell.length_b   1.000
_cell.length_c   1.000
_cell.angle_alpha   90.00
_cell.angle_beta   90.00
_cell.angle_gamma   90.00
#
_symmetry.space_group_name_H-M   'P 1'
#
loop_
_entity.id
_entity.type
_entity.pdbx_description
1 polymer ?
#
loop_
_entity_poly.entity_id
_entity_poly.type
_entity_poly.pdbx_seq_one_letter_code
_entity_poly.pdbx_strand_id
1 'polypeptide(L)'
;MLHLLYALVLLLLLCGACAILAERFTLSPALLPLPVLSGAVVVLYLCGVAGFLRVGAVAVLLALAAVWVVGLVQYRPAGVADAWKRAASVPSFTLFLGGAVFIWLLFCVQQPMFTQWDEFTAWGLAPKMVVERGAFYVADPVNLKASFTYPATSLITFLFQPFGPWAEWA
;
A
#
# COMPACT_ATOMS: atom_id res chain seq x y z
N MET A 1 -4.67 -9.01 -14.22
CA MET A 1 -5.58 -9.57 -13.20
C MET A 1 -4.88 -9.86 -11.87
N LEU A 2 -3.70 -10.47 -11.83
CA LEU A 2 -3.00 -10.81 -10.57
C LEU A 2 -2.73 -9.56 -9.71
N HIS A 3 -2.24 -8.47 -10.29
CA HIS A 3 -1.96 -7.22 -9.58
C HIS A 3 -3.22 -6.62 -8.94
N LEU A 4 -4.35 -6.62 -9.65
CA LEU A 4 -5.61 -6.09 -9.13
C LEU A 4 -6.13 -6.92 -7.95
N LEU A 5 -6.01 -8.25 -8.05
CA LEU A 5 -6.37 -9.13 -6.93
C LEU A 5 -5.45 -8.88 -5.72
N TYR A 6 -4.14 -8.75 -5.97
CA TYR A 6 -3.18 -8.43 -4.93
C TYR A 6 -3.48 -7.07 -4.28
N ALA A 7 -3.78 -6.03 -5.07
CA ALA A 7 -4.13 -4.71 -4.55
C ALA A 7 -5.39 -4.77 -3.66
N LEU A 8 -6.40 -5.54 -4.06
CA LEU A 8 -7.60 -5.73 -3.25
C LEU A 8 -7.27 -6.44 -1.93
N VAL A 9 -6.47 -7.50 -1.97
CA VAL A 9 -6.04 -8.23 -0.76
C VAL A 9 -5.24 -7.30 0.17
N LEU A 10 -4.31 -6.52 -0.37
CA LEU A 10 -3.54 -5.54 0.39
C LEU A 10 -4.45 -4.49 1.04
N LEU A 11 -5.42 -3.96 0.29
CA LEU A 11 -6.39 -3.00 0.81
C LEU A 11 -7.22 -3.59 1.96
N LEU A 12 -7.69 -4.84 1.82
CA LEU A 12 -8.42 -5.53 2.87
C LEU A 12 -7.55 -5.77 4.11
N LEU A 13 -6.28 -6.18 3.92
CA LEU A 13 -5.34 -6.35 5.02
C LEU A 13 -5.10 -5.02 5.76
N LEU A 14 -4.89 -3.95 5.02
CA LEU A 14 -4.63 -2.61 5.57
C LEU A 14 -5.85 -2.08 6.34
N CYS A 15 -7.04 -2.10 5.73
CA CYS A 15 -8.26 -1.61 6.36
C CYS A 15 -8.64 -2.44 7.59
N GLY A 16 -8.50 -3.76 7.51
CA GLY A 16 -8.75 -4.63 8.66
C GLY A 16 -7.75 -4.44 9.79
N ALA A 17 -6.48 -4.25 9.47
CA ALA A 17 -5.48 -3.88 10.46
C ALA A 17 -5.84 -2.56 11.14
N CYS A 18 -6.28 -1.54 10.38
CA CYS A 18 -6.76 -0.28 10.96
C CYS A 18 -7.96 -0.48 11.89
N ALA A 19 -8.95 -1.30 11.52
CA ALA A 19 -10.11 -1.59 12.35
C ALA A 19 -9.72 -2.29 13.67
N ILE A 20 -8.83 -3.28 13.61
CA ILE A 20 -8.33 -4.03 14.77
C ILE A 20 -7.49 -3.13 15.70
N LEU A 21 -6.59 -2.33 15.12
CA LEU A 21 -5.75 -1.38 15.88
C LEU A 21 -6.60 -0.29 16.54
N ALA A 22 -7.65 0.21 15.85
CA ALA A 22 -8.60 1.16 16.41
C ALA A 22 -9.22 0.61 17.69
N GLU A 23 -9.68 -0.63 17.63
CA GLU A 23 -10.25 -1.33 18.78
C GLU A 23 -9.23 -1.52 19.90
N ARG A 24 -8.01 -1.96 19.55
CA ARG A 24 -6.95 -2.24 20.52
C ARG A 24 -6.50 -1.01 21.28
N PHE A 25 -6.40 0.12 20.60
CA PHE A 25 -5.88 1.37 21.19
C PHE A 25 -6.95 2.40 21.49
N THR A 26 -8.24 2.05 21.33
CA THR A 26 -9.38 2.95 21.53
C THR A 26 -9.26 4.25 20.73
N LEU A 27 -8.73 4.13 19.50
CA LEU A 27 -8.53 5.25 18.58
C LEU A 27 -9.65 5.30 17.54
N SER A 28 -9.85 6.48 16.95
CA SER A 28 -10.71 6.57 15.77
C SER A 28 -10.10 5.81 14.59
N PRO A 29 -10.82 4.90 13.93
CA PRO A 29 -10.31 4.16 12.78
C PRO A 29 -9.94 5.07 11.61
N ALA A 30 -10.51 6.29 11.54
CA ALA A 30 -10.19 7.28 10.53
C ALA A 30 -8.76 7.83 10.62
N LEU A 31 -8.14 7.78 11.79
CA LEU A 31 -6.78 8.27 12.01
C LEU A 31 -5.69 7.26 11.66
N LEU A 32 -6.04 5.99 11.47
CA LEU A 32 -5.07 4.90 11.34
C LEU A 32 -4.54 4.64 9.92
N PRO A 33 -5.28 4.85 8.82
CA PRO A 33 -4.74 4.60 7.48
C PRO A 33 -3.44 5.34 7.19
N LEU A 34 -3.34 6.61 7.58
CA LEU A 34 -2.13 7.40 7.33
C LEU A 34 -0.90 6.89 8.11
N PRO A 35 -0.91 6.70 9.44
CA PRO A 35 0.26 6.18 10.14
C PRO A 35 0.59 4.74 9.76
N VAL A 36 -0.37 3.89 9.43
CA VAL A 36 -0.11 2.52 8.97
C VAL A 36 0.61 2.54 7.62
N LEU A 37 0.13 3.34 6.66
CA LEU A 37 0.81 3.53 5.37
C LEU A 37 2.20 4.18 5.55
N SER A 38 2.31 5.19 6.41
CA SER A 38 3.60 5.83 6.69
C SER A 38 4.60 4.84 7.29
N GLY A 39 4.15 4.00 8.22
CA GLY A 39 4.98 2.92 8.77
C GLY A 39 5.44 1.93 7.71
N ALA A 40 4.55 1.53 6.80
CA ALA A 40 4.90 0.68 5.66
C ALA A 40 5.96 1.33 4.75
N VAL A 41 5.79 2.64 4.44
CA VAL A 41 6.77 3.40 3.65
C VAL A 41 8.13 3.47 4.36
N VAL A 42 8.17 3.68 5.67
CA VAL A 42 9.42 3.70 6.44
C VAL A 42 10.12 2.34 6.38
N VAL A 43 9.40 1.23 6.57
CA VAL A 43 9.96 -0.13 6.45
C VAL A 43 10.52 -0.36 5.05
N LEU A 44 9.76 -0.02 4.01
CA LEU A 44 10.21 -0.15 2.62
C LEU A 44 11.43 0.73 2.34
N TYR A 45 11.44 1.96 2.86
CA TYR A 45 12.58 2.87 2.71
C TYR A 45 13.86 2.28 3.31
N LEU A 46 13.79 1.83 4.55
CA LEU A 46 14.95 1.23 5.24
C LEU A 46 15.44 -0.03 4.52
N CYS A 47 14.53 -0.91 4.12
CA CYS A 47 14.87 -2.10 3.34
C CYS A 47 15.41 -1.75 1.95
N GLY A 48 14.87 -0.70 1.32
CA GLY A 48 15.32 -0.22 0.01
C GLY A 48 16.74 0.34 0.04
N VAL A 49 17.08 1.12 1.07
CA VAL A 49 18.45 1.62 1.32
C VAL A 49 19.42 0.46 1.56
N ALA A 50 18.97 -0.57 2.26
CA ALA A 50 19.77 -1.77 2.51
C ALA A 50 19.84 -2.75 1.31
N GLY A 51 19.17 -2.44 0.18
CA GLY A 51 19.16 -3.28 -1.02
C GLY A 51 18.18 -4.47 -0.99
N PHE A 52 17.28 -4.52 -0.01
CA PHE A 52 16.34 -5.64 0.21
C PHE A 52 14.87 -5.21 0.09
N LEU A 53 14.54 -4.40 -0.90
CA LEU A 53 13.21 -3.78 -1.00
C LEU A 53 12.07 -4.81 -1.07
N ARG A 54 12.23 -5.91 -1.80
CA ARG A 54 11.22 -7.00 -1.87
C ARG A 54 11.01 -7.68 -0.52
N VAL A 55 12.08 -7.83 0.26
CA VAL A 55 11.98 -8.35 1.64
C VAL A 55 11.18 -7.38 2.51
N GLY A 56 11.36 -6.07 2.31
CA GLY A 56 10.55 -5.02 2.96
C GLY A 56 9.05 -5.16 2.65
N ALA A 57 8.68 -5.41 1.40
CA ALA A 57 7.28 -5.64 1.04
C ALA A 57 6.69 -6.89 1.73
N VAL A 58 7.44 -7.99 1.75
CA VAL A 58 7.05 -9.19 2.49
C VAL A 58 6.89 -8.90 3.98
N ALA A 59 7.83 -8.14 4.57
CA ALA A 59 7.77 -7.77 5.98
C ALA A 59 6.51 -6.94 6.30
N VAL A 60 6.15 -5.97 5.44
CA VAL A 60 4.91 -5.20 5.58
C VAL A 60 3.68 -6.10 5.52
N LEU A 61 3.61 -7.00 4.54
CA LEU A 61 2.49 -7.94 4.42
C LEU A 61 2.37 -8.85 5.65
N LEU A 62 3.49 -9.38 6.12
CA LEU A 62 3.53 -10.21 7.32
C LEU A 62 3.11 -9.42 8.57
N ALA A 63 3.53 -8.15 8.69
CA ALA A 63 3.12 -7.29 9.81
C ALA A 63 1.59 -7.04 9.78
N LEU A 64 1.02 -6.72 8.62
CA LEU A 64 -0.43 -6.55 8.47
C LEU A 64 -1.17 -7.86 8.78
N ALA A 65 -0.70 -8.99 8.27
CA ALA A 65 -1.28 -10.31 8.55
C ALA A 65 -1.17 -10.67 10.04
N ALA A 66 -0.05 -10.34 10.69
CA ALA A 66 0.14 -10.57 12.13
C ALA A 66 -0.89 -9.78 12.97
N VAL A 67 -1.19 -8.53 12.59
CA VAL A 67 -2.27 -7.76 13.24
C VAL A 67 -3.61 -8.50 13.14
N TRP A 68 -3.92 -9.07 11.98
CA TRP A 68 -5.12 -9.87 11.79
C TRP A 68 -5.14 -11.12 12.67
N VAL A 69 -4.03 -11.87 12.70
CA VAL A 69 -3.90 -13.08 13.54
C VAL A 69 -4.07 -12.71 15.02
N VAL A 70 -3.39 -11.68 15.49
CA VAL A 70 -3.53 -11.20 16.88
C VAL A 70 -4.97 -10.77 17.15
N GLY A 71 -5.62 -10.05 16.23
CA GLY A 71 -7.03 -9.68 16.35
C GLY A 71 -7.95 -10.91 16.48
N LEU A 72 -7.76 -11.92 15.62
CA LEU A 72 -8.55 -13.15 15.65
C LEU A 72 -8.34 -13.95 16.94
N VAL A 73 -7.11 -14.00 17.45
CA VAL A 73 -6.80 -14.68 18.70
C VAL A 73 -7.39 -13.95 19.91
N GLN A 74 -7.25 -12.61 19.97
CA GLN A 74 -7.68 -11.82 21.12
C GLN A 74 -9.21 -11.58 21.15
N TYR A 75 -9.80 -11.28 20.00
CA TYR A 75 -11.20 -10.87 19.92
C TYR A 75 -12.13 -11.97 19.37
N ARG A 76 -11.58 -13.09 18.89
CA ARG A 76 -12.29 -14.12 18.14
C ARG A 76 -12.90 -13.56 16.83
N PRO A 77 -13.40 -14.40 15.91
CA PRO A 77 -13.99 -13.91 14.65
C PRO A 77 -15.15 -12.93 14.84
N ALA A 78 -16.00 -13.15 15.84
CA ALA A 78 -17.12 -12.25 16.14
C ALA A 78 -16.65 -10.86 16.56
N GLY A 79 -15.65 -10.75 17.43
CA GLY A 79 -15.10 -9.47 17.86
C GLY A 79 -14.37 -8.72 16.73
N VAL A 80 -13.70 -9.43 15.81
CA VAL A 80 -13.13 -8.82 14.59
C VAL A 80 -14.24 -8.27 13.70
N ALA A 81 -15.34 -9.01 13.51
CA ALA A 81 -16.49 -8.54 12.74
C ALA A 81 -17.13 -7.29 13.38
N ASP A 82 -17.19 -7.24 14.71
CA ASP A 82 -17.69 -6.05 15.42
C ASP A 82 -16.74 -4.86 15.33
N ALA A 83 -15.42 -5.07 15.35
CA ALA A 83 -14.44 -4.03 15.08
C ALA A 83 -14.63 -3.43 13.67
N TRP A 84 -14.87 -4.28 12.66
CA TRP A 84 -15.21 -3.84 11.31
C TRP A 84 -16.51 -3.03 11.25
N LYS A 85 -17.58 -3.49 11.91
CA LYS A 85 -18.86 -2.74 11.96
C LYS A 85 -18.68 -1.37 12.60
N ARG A 86 -17.93 -1.30 13.72
CA ARG A 86 -17.61 -0.03 14.37
C ARG A 86 -16.77 0.88 13.47
N ALA A 87 -15.75 0.36 12.79
CA ALA A 87 -14.96 1.14 11.84
C ALA A 87 -15.82 1.65 10.68
N ALA A 88 -16.68 0.80 10.12
CA ALA A 88 -17.61 1.18 9.05
C ALA A 88 -18.70 2.17 9.50
N SER A 89 -18.99 2.29 10.77
CA SER A 89 -19.91 3.32 11.28
C SER A 89 -19.30 4.72 11.35
N VAL A 90 -17.97 4.84 11.18
CA VAL A 90 -17.27 6.13 11.14
C VAL A 90 -17.24 6.67 9.71
N PRO A 91 -17.93 7.80 9.42
CA PRO A 91 -18.10 8.27 8.03
C PRO A 91 -16.79 8.48 7.27
N SER A 92 -15.78 9.05 7.90
CA SER A 92 -14.48 9.30 7.26
C SER A 92 -13.71 8.00 6.92
N PHE A 93 -13.83 6.96 7.74
CA PHE A 93 -13.27 5.65 7.41
C PHE A 93 -14.01 4.98 6.24
N THR A 94 -15.34 5.09 6.23
CA THR A 94 -16.19 4.56 5.16
C THR A 94 -15.93 5.29 3.84
N LEU A 95 -15.74 6.62 3.87
CA LEU A 95 -15.35 7.38 2.70
C LEU A 95 -13.96 6.99 2.19
N PHE A 96 -12.99 6.77 3.07
CA PHE A 96 -11.67 6.28 2.69
C PHE A 96 -11.77 4.90 2.01
N LEU A 97 -12.46 3.96 2.64
CA LEU A 97 -12.63 2.61 2.09
C LEU A 97 -13.42 2.63 0.77
N GLY A 98 -14.53 3.36 0.73
CA GLY A 98 -15.35 3.50 -0.47
C GLY A 98 -14.60 4.15 -1.62
N GLY A 99 -13.84 5.21 -1.34
CA GLY A 99 -12.97 5.88 -2.31
C GLY A 99 -11.88 4.95 -2.85
N ALA A 100 -11.21 4.20 -1.97
CA ALA A 100 -10.19 3.25 -2.37
C ALA A 100 -10.77 2.11 -3.25
N VAL A 101 -11.92 1.56 -2.87
CA VAL A 101 -12.62 0.54 -3.68
C VAL A 101 -13.08 1.12 -5.01
N PHE A 102 -13.60 2.35 -5.02
CA PHE A 102 -14.03 3.03 -6.25
C PHE A 102 -12.85 3.24 -7.20
N ILE A 103 -11.72 3.74 -6.71
CA ILE A 103 -10.50 3.90 -7.51
C ILE A 103 -10.03 2.53 -8.03
N TRP A 104 -10.01 1.51 -7.18
CA TRP A 104 -9.65 0.17 -7.60
C TRP A 104 -10.57 -0.36 -8.73
N LEU A 105 -11.91 -0.15 -8.63
CA LEU A 105 -12.85 -0.52 -9.68
C LEU A 105 -12.61 0.25 -10.98
N LEU A 106 -12.31 1.55 -10.90
CA LEU A 106 -11.96 2.35 -12.09
C LEU A 106 -10.74 1.77 -12.79
N PHE A 107 -9.69 1.40 -12.05
CA PHE A 107 -8.49 0.77 -12.62
C PHE A 107 -8.79 -0.61 -13.22
N CYS A 108 -9.69 -1.39 -12.62
CA CYS A 108 -10.14 -2.65 -13.21
C CYS A 108 -10.82 -2.48 -14.56
N VAL A 109 -11.61 -1.42 -14.70
CA VAL A 109 -12.45 -1.21 -15.91
C VAL A 109 -11.70 -0.42 -16.97
N GLN A 110 -11.06 0.68 -16.59
CA GLN A 110 -10.46 1.61 -17.56
C GLN A 110 -9.03 1.24 -17.93
N GLN A 111 -8.30 0.54 -17.02
CA GLN A 111 -6.87 0.21 -17.20
C GLN A 111 -6.09 1.41 -17.75
N PRO A 112 -6.11 2.56 -17.03
CA PRO A 112 -5.54 3.79 -17.55
C PRO A 112 -4.05 3.61 -17.82
N MET A 113 -3.60 4.11 -18.97
CA MET A 113 -2.19 4.16 -19.34
C MET A 113 -1.67 5.59 -19.22
N PHE A 114 -0.38 5.74 -19.05
CA PHE A 114 0.26 7.04 -19.06
C PHE A 114 0.05 7.75 -20.40
N THR A 115 -0.41 8.97 -20.36
CA THR A 115 -0.71 9.79 -21.56
C THR A 115 0.02 11.12 -21.56
N GLN A 116 0.46 11.59 -20.40
CA GLN A 116 1.09 12.89 -20.25
C GLN A 116 2.59 12.77 -20.03
N TRP A 117 3.35 13.80 -20.47
CA TRP A 117 4.80 13.82 -20.35
C TRP A 117 5.31 13.63 -18.91
N ASP A 118 4.65 14.27 -17.94
CA ASP A 118 5.05 14.17 -16.53
C ASP A 118 4.84 12.77 -15.96
N GLU A 119 3.83 12.04 -16.44
CA GLU A 119 3.57 10.66 -16.08
C GLU A 119 4.72 9.74 -16.54
N PHE A 120 5.22 9.96 -17.79
CA PHE A 120 6.34 9.18 -18.31
C PHE A 120 7.68 9.51 -17.65
N THR A 121 7.88 10.75 -17.21
CA THR A 121 9.18 11.19 -16.69
C THR A 121 9.29 11.09 -15.17
N ALA A 122 8.44 11.81 -14.44
CA ALA A 122 8.58 11.99 -13.01
C ALA A 122 7.77 10.94 -12.20
N TRP A 123 6.50 10.73 -12.59
CA TRP A 123 5.59 9.93 -11.80
C TRP A 123 5.58 8.45 -12.18
N GLY A 124 5.88 8.12 -13.44
CA GLY A 124 5.89 6.76 -13.95
C GLY A 124 7.27 6.11 -13.94
N LEU A 125 8.31 6.83 -14.39
CA LEU A 125 9.64 6.25 -14.55
C LEU A 125 10.25 5.78 -13.22
N ALA A 126 10.17 6.60 -12.17
CA ALA A 126 10.76 6.25 -10.89
C ALA A 126 10.08 5.05 -10.23
N PRO A 127 8.74 4.98 -10.10
CA PRO A 127 8.07 3.78 -9.63
C PRO A 127 8.37 2.55 -10.50
N LYS A 128 8.36 2.68 -11.83
CA LYS A 128 8.69 1.60 -12.76
C LYS A 128 10.08 1.03 -12.48
N MET A 129 11.09 1.89 -12.36
CA MET A 129 12.45 1.45 -12.05
C MET A 129 12.54 0.74 -10.70
N VAL A 130 11.84 1.22 -9.69
CA VAL A 130 11.81 0.59 -8.36
C VAL A 130 11.15 -0.77 -8.42
N VAL A 131 10.04 -0.92 -9.16
CA VAL A 131 9.34 -2.21 -9.32
C VAL A 131 10.19 -3.21 -10.10
N GLU A 132 10.72 -2.82 -11.25
CA GLU A 132 11.50 -3.71 -12.11
C GLU A 132 12.82 -4.15 -11.47
N ARG A 133 13.53 -3.25 -10.83
CA ARG A 133 14.82 -3.54 -10.19
C ARG A 133 14.66 -4.17 -8.80
N GLY A 134 13.55 -3.92 -8.12
CA GLY A 134 13.36 -4.30 -6.72
C GLY A 134 14.37 -3.64 -5.78
N ALA A 135 14.88 -2.46 -6.17
CA ALA A 135 15.89 -1.70 -5.46
C ALA A 135 15.66 -0.19 -5.60
N PHE A 136 16.25 0.57 -4.68
CA PHE A 136 16.23 2.04 -4.76
C PHE A 136 17.07 2.52 -5.96
N TYR A 137 16.56 3.52 -6.67
CA TYR A 137 17.19 4.11 -7.85
C TYR A 137 18.19 5.23 -7.54
N VAL A 138 18.37 5.60 -6.26
CA VAL A 138 19.13 6.76 -5.79
C VAL A 138 20.61 6.75 -6.22
N ALA A 139 21.14 5.60 -6.59
CA ALA A 139 22.54 5.44 -6.97
C ALA A 139 22.80 5.33 -8.49
N ASP A 140 21.80 5.60 -9.33
CA ASP A 140 21.98 5.48 -10.78
C ASP A 140 22.42 6.82 -11.39
N PRO A 141 23.71 7.00 -11.75
CA PRO A 141 24.22 8.26 -12.30
C PRO A 141 23.63 8.60 -13.68
N VAL A 142 23.02 7.63 -14.36
CA VAL A 142 22.46 7.81 -15.71
C VAL A 142 21.06 8.45 -15.65
N ASN A 143 20.36 8.38 -14.54
CA ASN A 143 18.97 8.86 -14.40
C ASN A 143 18.82 9.92 -13.31
N LEU A 144 19.57 11.02 -13.41
CA LEU A 144 19.46 12.18 -12.51
C LEU A 144 18.02 12.69 -12.35
N LYS A 145 17.17 12.59 -13.37
CA LYS A 145 15.76 13.01 -13.29
C LYS A 145 14.93 12.14 -12.37
N ALA A 146 15.20 10.84 -12.29
CA ALA A 146 14.51 9.93 -11.36
C ALA A 146 14.91 10.16 -9.90
N SER A 147 16.09 10.74 -9.65
CA SER A 147 16.57 11.05 -8.29
C SER A 147 15.81 12.19 -7.60
N PHE A 148 15.06 12.99 -8.35
CA PHE A 148 14.25 14.09 -7.82
C PHE A 148 12.82 13.69 -7.46
N THR A 149 12.42 12.43 -7.71
CA THR A 149 11.05 11.97 -7.40
C THR A 149 10.94 11.61 -5.93
N TYR A 150 9.84 12.01 -5.32
CA TYR A 150 9.55 11.73 -3.92
C TYR A 150 9.54 10.21 -3.66
N PRO A 151 10.42 9.67 -2.79
CA PRO A 151 10.54 8.22 -2.61
C PRO A 151 9.26 7.58 -2.08
N ALA A 152 8.46 8.31 -1.31
CA ALA A 152 7.24 7.79 -0.72
C ALA A 152 6.22 7.30 -1.75
N THR A 153 5.99 8.06 -2.83
CA THR A 153 5.05 7.67 -3.89
C THR A 153 5.53 6.42 -4.63
N SER A 154 6.81 6.36 -4.98
CA SER A 154 7.41 5.19 -5.62
C SER A 154 7.35 3.95 -4.72
N LEU A 155 7.52 4.11 -3.41
CA LEU A 155 7.44 3.00 -2.45
C LEU A 155 6.00 2.52 -2.23
N ILE A 156 5.02 3.44 -2.22
CA ILE A 156 3.61 3.06 -2.18
C ILE A 156 3.25 2.29 -3.46
N THR A 157 3.61 2.80 -4.63
CA THR A 157 3.38 2.10 -5.90
C THR A 157 4.07 0.73 -5.89
N PHE A 158 5.32 0.65 -5.40
CA PHE A 158 6.01 -0.63 -5.25
C PHE A 158 5.26 -1.59 -4.32
N LEU A 159 4.69 -1.09 -3.21
CA LEU A 159 3.91 -1.92 -2.30
C LEU A 159 2.69 -2.57 -2.98
N PHE A 160 2.11 -1.90 -3.97
CA PHE A 160 0.99 -2.44 -4.75
C PHE A 160 1.44 -3.38 -5.89
N GLN A 161 2.72 -3.36 -6.29
CA GLN A 161 3.28 -4.18 -7.37
C GLN A 161 4.64 -4.81 -7.01
N PRO A 162 4.84 -5.43 -5.81
CA PRO A 162 6.16 -5.89 -5.39
C PRO A 162 6.60 -7.16 -6.15
N PHE A 163 5.65 -7.86 -6.77
CA PHE A 163 5.86 -9.14 -7.44
C PHE A 163 5.30 -9.10 -8.85
N GLY A 164 6.17 -9.36 -9.83
CA GLY A 164 5.79 -9.40 -11.23
C GLY A 164 6.34 -8.24 -12.06
N PRO A 165 5.99 -8.17 -13.35
CA PRO A 165 6.39 -7.08 -14.22
C PRO A 165 5.63 -5.80 -13.88
N TRP A 166 6.22 -4.67 -14.24
CA TRP A 166 5.55 -3.38 -14.13
C TRP A 166 4.25 -3.35 -14.94
N ALA A 167 3.18 -2.82 -14.36
CA ALA A 167 1.93 -2.55 -15.04
C ALA A 167 1.49 -1.10 -14.74
N GLU A 168 1.31 -0.28 -15.76
CA GLU A 168 0.98 1.15 -15.62
C GLU A 168 -0.37 1.37 -14.93
N TRP A 169 -1.26 0.41 -15.09
CA TRP A 169 -2.65 0.44 -14.62
C TRP A 169 -2.86 -0.30 -13.27
N ALA A 170 -1.84 -0.80 -12.61
CA ALA A 170 -1.99 -1.61 -11.38
C ALA A 170 -1.54 -0.90 -10.10
#